data_8545590976b28f4a9c0be026c9d5fca5
#
_entry.id   8545590976b28f4a9c0be026c9d5fca5
#
_cell.length_a   1.000
_cell.length_b   1.000
_cell.length_c   1.000
_cell.angle_alpha   90.00
_cell.angle_beta   90.00
_cell.angle_gamma   90.00
#
_symmetry.space_group_name_H-M   'P 1'
#
loop_
_entity.id
_entity.type
_entity.pdbx_description
1 polymer ?
#
loop_
_entity_poly.entity_id
_entity_poly.type
_entity_poly.pdbx_seq_one_letter_code
_entity_poly.pdbx_strand_id
1 'polypeptide(L)'
;MTEQALITLTSDFGLQDGYVGIIKGVIAGIAPHARTIDLNHQISPQDLYAGRFVLLNAYQYFPQGTIHLAVIDPGVGSKRRGVGIRFAGGYLVGPDNGLFSGILSQSPAISAVNLNNSSYWRTPNPSTTFHGRDIFAAVAAYLAQGVPLEILGEIIDPDSLQQLAIAVPQIEEDKMRGQIQYIDIFGNLISNIPDYLLEGKNWSVQLGPKIIPTKNTYSDVPSGEIVAFIGSHGGLEVAVNSGSAQKQLHLNIGDAIEVRIDRSQ
;
A
#
# COMPACT_ATOMS: atom_id res chain seq x y z
N MET A 1 32.00 4.83 -3.97
CA MET A 1 31.14 3.70 -4.39
C MET A 1 29.79 4.34 -4.70
N THR A 2 29.33 4.30 -5.95
CA THR A 2 27.99 4.76 -6.32
C THR A 2 26.99 3.90 -5.56
N GLU A 3 26.13 4.52 -4.77
CA GLU A 3 25.07 3.84 -4.01
C GLU A 3 24.19 3.05 -5.00
N GLN A 4 24.03 1.78 -4.73
CA GLN A 4 23.33 0.86 -5.64
C GLN A 4 21.83 1.18 -5.60
N ALA A 5 21.24 1.56 -6.72
CA ALA A 5 19.82 1.88 -6.79
C ALA A 5 18.94 0.69 -6.34
N LEU A 6 17.90 1.00 -5.58
CA LEU A 6 16.97 0.02 -5.02
C LEU A 6 15.59 0.16 -5.67
N ILE A 7 15.03 -0.96 -6.13
CA ILE A 7 13.67 -1.04 -6.68
C ILE A 7 12.85 -2.01 -5.83
N THR A 8 11.77 -1.56 -5.21
CA THR A 8 10.82 -2.47 -4.57
C THR A 8 9.75 -2.89 -5.56
N LEU A 9 9.26 -4.11 -5.45
CA LEU A 9 8.25 -4.69 -6.34
C LEU A 9 7.00 -5.06 -5.55
N THR A 10 5.86 -4.53 -5.99
CA THR A 10 4.54 -4.81 -5.41
C THR A 10 3.57 -5.14 -6.54
N SER A 11 2.82 -6.23 -6.45
CA SER A 11 1.81 -6.58 -7.46
C SER A 11 0.77 -7.56 -6.92
N ASP A 12 -0.26 -7.79 -7.72
CA ASP A 12 -1.26 -8.85 -7.57
C ASP A 12 -1.01 -10.05 -8.50
N PHE A 13 0.22 -10.21 -9.01
CA PHE A 13 0.56 -11.25 -10.00
C PHE A 13 0.63 -12.65 -9.42
N GLY A 14 0.70 -12.80 -8.09
CA GLY A 14 1.00 -14.07 -7.45
C GLY A 14 2.45 -14.51 -7.69
N LEU A 15 2.75 -15.71 -7.20
CA LEU A 15 4.08 -16.34 -7.35
C LEU A 15 4.00 -17.66 -8.14
N GLN A 16 2.81 -18.04 -8.62
CA GLN A 16 2.61 -19.27 -9.35
C GLN A 16 3.10 -19.14 -10.80
N ASP A 17 2.84 -17.98 -11.41
CA ASP A 17 3.22 -17.68 -12.79
C ASP A 17 4.55 -16.93 -12.87
N GLY A 18 5.13 -16.84 -14.07
CA GLY A 18 6.42 -16.20 -14.30
C GLY A 18 6.42 -14.68 -14.35
N TYR A 19 5.30 -14.00 -14.10
CA TYR A 19 5.15 -12.54 -14.30
C TYR A 19 6.17 -11.73 -13.50
N VAL A 20 6.37 -12.05 -12.23
CA VAL A 20 7.36 -11.38 -11.36
C VAL A 20 8.78 -11.58 -11.88
N GLY A 21 9.12 -12.81 -12.27
CA GLY A 21 10.42 -13.12 -12.87
C GLY A 21 10.67 -12.35 -14.16
N ILE A 22 9.65 -12.20 -15.02
CA ILE A 22 9.72 -11.42 -16.26
C ILE A 22 9.99 -9.94 -15.98
N ILE A 23 9.30 -9.33 -15.00
CA ILE A 23 9.55 -7.95 -14.55
C ILE A 23 11.01 -7.78 -14.13
N LYS A 24 11.52 -8.67 -13.29
CA LYS A 24 12.93 -8.67 -12.84
C LYS A 24 13.90 -8.84 -14.00
N GLY A 25 13.57 -9.70 -14.95
CA GLY A 25 14.37 -9.91 -16.16
C GLY A 25 14.49 -8.63 -17.00
N VAL A 26 13.40 -7.87 -17.17
CA VAL A 26 13.44 -6.55 -17.84
C VAL A 26 14.33 -5.57 -17.07
N ILE A 27 14.16 -5.48 -15.76
CA ILE A 27 14.97 -4.60 -14.91
C ILE A 27 16.46 -4.97 -15.02
N ALA A 28 16.80 -6.25 -14.89
CA ALA A 28 18.20 -6.72 -14.98
C ALA A 28 18.84 -6.47 -16.35
N GLY A 29 18.05 -6.54 -17.42
CA GLY A 29 18.53 -6.23 -18.77
C GLY A 29 18.86 -4.75 -19.01
N ILE A 30 18.16 -3.84 -18.33
CA ILE A 30 18.36 -2.38 -18.47
C ILE A 30 19.30 -1.86 -17.39
N ALA A 31 19.08 -2.24 -16.13
CA ALA A 31 19.83 -1.78 -14.95
C ALA A 31 20.44 -2.97 -14.16
N PRO A 32 21.48 -3.64 -14.68
CA PRO A 32 22.01 -4.87 -14.10
C PRO A 32 22.59 -4.71 -12.69
N HIS A 33 22.88 -3.47 -12.29
CA HIS A 33 23.40 -3.17 -10.94
C HIS A 33 22.31 -2.76 -9.96
N ALA A 34 21.06 -2.58 -10.39
CA ALA A 34 19.95 -2.26 -9.50
C ALA A 34 19.60 -3.50 -8.64
N ARG A 35 19.34 -3.27 -7.36
CA ARG A 35 18.79 -4.31 -6.46
C ARG A 35 17.27 -4.29 -6.54
N THR A 36 16.68 -5.47 -6.61
CA THR A 36 15.21 -5.61 -6.48
C THR A 36 14.85 -6.27 -5.15
N ILE A 37 13.82 -5.76 -4.49
CA ILE A 37 13.21 -6.36 -3.29
C ILE A 37 11.73 -6.57 -3.56
N ASP A 38 11.27 -7.82 -3.42
CA ASP A 38 9.84 -8.12 -3.45
C ASP A 38 9.21 -7.66 -2.15
N LEU A 39 8.27 -6.72 -2.24
CA LEU A 39 7.51 -6.31 -1.08
C LEU A 39 6.30 -7.23 -0.89
N ASN A 40 5.48 -7.36 -1.90
CA ASN A 40 4.34 -8.28 -1.89
C ASN A 40 3.85 -8.57 -3.32
N HIS A 41 3.62 -9.84 -3.63
CA HIS A 41 3.03 -10.28 -4.90
C HIS A 41 1.76 -11.11 -4.70
N GLN A 42 1.32 -11.27 -3.45
CA GLN A 42 0.14 -12.06 -3.08
C GLN A 42 -1.06 -11.18 -2.68
N ILE A 43 -1.08 -9.93 -3.13
CA ILE A 43 -2.26 -9.10 -3.04
C ILE A 43 -3.36 -9.76 -3.87
N SER A 44 -4.59 -9.78 -3.35
CA SER A 44 -5.73 -10.32 -4.09
C SER A 44 -5.86 -9.64 -5.45
N PRO A 45 -6.20 -10.37 -6.52
CA PRO A 45 -6.30 -9.78 -7.85
C PRO A 45 -7.19 -8.53 -7.85
N GLN A 46 -6.66 -7.42 -8.40
CA GLN A 46 -7.34 -6.14 -8.58
C GLN A 46 -7.67 -5.39 -7.28
N ASP A 47 -7.15 -5.82 -6.13
CA ASP A 47 -7.40 -5.17 -4.84
C ASP A 47 -6.47 -3.96 -4.63
N LEU A 48 -6.92 -2.81 -5.13
CA LEU A 48 -6.20 -1.54 -4.99
C LEU A 48 -6.09 -1.08 -3.54
N TYR A 49 -7.10 -1.37 -2.69
CA TYR A 49 -7.09 -0.95 -1.29
C TYR A 49 -6.04 -1.71 -0.49
N ALA A 50 -5.95 -3.03 -0.68
CA ALA A 50 -4.89 -3.83 -0.08
C ALA A 50 -3.50 -3.40 -0.57
N GLY A 51 -3.33 -3.17 -1.87
CA GLY A 51 -2.07 -2.69 -2.44
C GLY A 51 -1.65 -1.33 -1.88
N ARG A 52 -2.58 -0.39 -1.81
CA ARG A 52 -2.37 0.92 -1.18
C ARG A 52 -1.93 0.78 0.28
N PHE A 53 -2.60 -0.08 1.05
CA PHE A 53 -2.28 -0.33 2.46
C PHE A 53 -0.87 -0.90 2.62
N VAL A 54 -0.51 -1.92 1.85
CA VAL A 54 0.83 -2.54 1.86
C VAL A 54 1.91 -1.51 1.55
N LEU A 55 1.73 -0.71 0.50
CA LEU A 55 2.69 0.33 0.10
C LEU A 55 2.86 1.40 1.18
N LEU A 56 1.72 1.91 1.72
CA LEU A 56 1.72 2.93 2.77
C LEU A 56 2.50 2.49 4.01
N ASN A 57 2.33 1.24 4.43
CA ASN A 57 2.95 0.73 5.64
C ASN A 57 4.40 0.28 5.45
N ALA A 58 4.90 0.23 4.21
CA ALA A 58 6.23 -0.27 3.93
C ALA A 58 7.23 0.82 3.48
N TYR A 59 6.80 1.83 2.72
CA TYR A 59 7.70 2.73 1.99
C TYR A 59 8.72 3.43 2.90
N GLN A 60 8.34 3.81 4.11
CA GLN A 60 9.18 4.54 5.06
C GLN A 60 10.36 3.72 5.62
N TYR A 61 10.34 2.39 5.45
CA TYR A 61 11.44 1.50 5.88
C TYR A 61 12.52 1.33 4.82
N PHE A 62 12.35 1.95 3.66
CA PHE A 62 13.33 1.89 2.58
C PHE A 62 14.20 3.16 2.53
N PRO A 63 15.45 3.04 2.08
CA PRO A 63 16.34 4.20 1.93
C PRO A 63 15.75 5.27 1.02
N GLN A 64 16.10 6.53 1.29
CA GLN A 64 15.74 7.64 0.41
C GLN A 64 16.26 7.40 -1.01
N GLY A 65 15.50 7.77 -2.02
CA GLY A 65 15.82 7.51 -3.42
C GLY A 65 15.35 6.15 -3.94
N THR A 66 14.73 5.32 -3.10
CA THR A 66 14.14 4.04 -3.53
C THR A 66 13.07 4.25 -4.61
N ILE A 67 13.04 3.37 -5.59
CA ILE A 67 12.01 3.33 -6.65
C ILE A 67 10.99 2.26 -6.28
N HIS A 68 9.78 2.67 -5.97
CA HIS A 68 8.68 1.76 -5.66
C HIS A 68 7.88 1.45 -6.93
N LEU A 69 8.15 0.31 -7.55
CA LEU A 69 7.40 -0.20 -8.69
C LEU A 69 6.20 -1.01 -8.18
N ALA A 70 5.00 -0.51 -8.43
CA ALA A 70 3.77 -1.17 -7.99
C ALA A 70 2.79 -1.35 -9.17
N VAL A 71 2.32 -2.57 -9.36
CA VAL A 71 1.44 -2.94 -10.48
C VAL A 71 0.26 -3.76 -9.98
N ILE A 72 -0.82 -3.08 -9.64
CA ILE A 72 -2.17 -3.63 -9.49
C ILE A 72 -3.01 -2.83 -10.46
N ASP A 73 -3.39 -3.42 -11.58
CA ASP A 73 -3.81 -2.65 -12.75
C ASP A 73 -5.02 -3.25 -13.46
N PRO A 74 -6.21 -3.17 -12.85
CA PRO A 74 -7.45 -3.62 -13.50
C PRO A 74 -7.79 -2.82 -14.78
N GLY A 75 -7.16 -1.65 -14.96
CA GLY A 75 -7.33 -0.79 -16.12
C GLY A 75 -6.26 -0.93 -17.20
N VAL A 76 -5.42 -1.98 -17.18
CA VAL A 76 -4.38 -2.19 -18.19
C VAL A 76 -4.96 -2.17 -19.61
N GLY A 77 -4.29 -1.50 -20.56
CA GLY A 77 -4.75 -1.37 -21.95
C GLY A 77 -5.90 -0.38 -22.19
N SER A 78 -6.42 0.27 -21.15
CA SER A 78 -7.40 1.34 -21.25
C SER A 78 -6.75 2.72 -21.47
N LYS A 79 -7.52 3.79 -21.32
CA LYS A 79 -7.02 5.18 -21.37
C LYS A 79 -6.39 5.66 -20.06
N ARG A 80 -6.28 4.80 -19.01
CA ARG A 80 -5.61 5.18 -17.76
C ARG A 80 -4.14 5.51 -18.04
N ARG A 81 -3.63 6.56 -17.38
CA ARG A 81 -2.20 6.94 -17.49
C ARG A 81 -1.32 5.91 -16.79
N GLY A 82 -0.12 5.68 -17.30
CA GLY A 82 1.00 5.18 -16.51
C GLY A 82 1.73 6.36 -15.91
N VAL A 83 2.13 6.32 -14.65
CA VAL A 83 2.78 7.46 -14.00
C VAL A 83 4.11 7.11 -13.36
N GLY A 84 5.03 8.07 -13.46
CA GLY A 84 6.20 8.18 -12.62
C GLY A 84 6.04 9.41 -11.73
N ILE A 85 6.27 9.24 -10.43
CA ILE A 85 6.06 10.29 -9.43
C ILE A 85 7.32 10.41 -8.60
N ARG A 86 7.84 11.62 -8.41
CA ARG A 86 8.88 11.94 -7.43
C ARG A 86 8.23 12.46 -6.16
N PHE A 87 8.62 11.93 -5.02
CA PHE A 87 8.23 12.37 -3.70
C PHE A 87 9.45 12.43 -2.78
N ALA A 88 9.32 12.87 -1.53
CA ALA A 88 10.47 13.04 -0.64
C ALA A 88 11.26 11.74 -0.38
N GLY A 89 10.60 10.57 -0.37
CA GLY A 89 11.24 9.27 -0.15
C GLY A 89 11.91 8.65 -1.38
N GLY A 90 11.62 9.13 -2.60
CA GLY A 90 12.13 8.56 -3.84
C GLY A 90 11.16 8.67 -5.01
N TYR A 91 10.86 7.52 -5.65
CA TYR A 91 10.01 7.47 -6.83
C TYR A 91 8.93 6.40 -6.71
N LEU A 92 7.77 6.69 -7.31
CA LEU A 92 6.66 5.73 -7.49
C LEU A 92 6.46 5.51 -8.99
N VAL A 93 6.36 4.27 -9.42
CA VAL A 93 6.14 3.90 -10.83
C VAL A 93 5.01 2.89 -10.92
N GLY A 94 3.99 3.17 -11.75
CA GLY A 94 2.85 2.27 -11.92
C GLY A 94 1.65 2.91 -12.57
N PRO A 95 0.46 2.28 -12.48
CA PRO A 95 -0.78 2.83 -13.02
C PRO A 95 -1.31 3.99 -12.18
N ASP A 96 -1.86 5.01 -12.85
CA ASP A 96 -2.58 6.12 -12.22
C ASP A 96 -4.03 5.70 -11.93
N ASN A 97 -4.23 5.02 -10.83
CA ASN A 97 -5.52 4.46 -10.41
C ASN A 97 -5.79 4.59 -8.90
N GLY A 98 -5.02 5.45 -8.23
CA GLY A 98 -5.14 5.68 -6.79
C GLY A 98 -4.27 4.78 -5.92
N LEU A 99 -3.55 3.81 -6.48
CA LEU A 99 -2.68 2.90 -5.74
C LEU A 99 -1.66 3.63 -4.84
N PHE A 100 -1.16 4.77 -5.29
CA PHE A 100 -0.16 5.57 -4.58
C PHE A 100 -0.75 6.59 -3.61
N SER A 101 -2.07 6.75 -3.55
CA SER A 101 -2.73 7.76 -2.73
C SER A 101 -2.40 7.68 -1.24
N GLY A 102 -2.09 6.47 -0.73
CA GLY A 102 -1.66 6.29 0.67
C GLY A 102 -0.32 6.98 0.96
N ILE A 103 0.69 6.72 0.16
CA ILE A 103 2.00 7.36 0.30
C ILE A 103 1.86 8.87 0.11
N LEU A 104 1.16 9.29 -0.94
CA LEU A 104 1.02 10.70 -1.31
C LEU A 104 0.22 11.52 -0.29
N SER A 105 -0.63 10.89 0.53
CA SER A 105 -1.32 11.57 1.63
C SER A 105 -0.37 11.94 2.80
N GLN A 106 0.73 11.21 2.98
CA GLN A 106 1.73 11.47 4.01
C GLN A 106 2.95 12.24 3.46
N SER A 107 3.29 12.00 2.19
CA SER A 107 4.43 12.59 1.52
C SER A 107 3.99 13.03 0.11
N PRO A 108 3.57 14.30 -0.07
CA PRO A 108 3.02 14.80 -1.32
C PRO A 108 3.97 14.64 -2.50
N ALA A 109 3.41 14.51 -3.70
CA ALA A 109 4.18 14.47 -4.93
C ALA A 109 4.91 15.80 -5.17
N ILE A 110 6.21 15.73 -5.46
CA ILE A 110 7.05 16.87 -5.84
C ILE A 110 6.92 17.15 -7.35
N SER A 111 6.90 16.09 -8.15
CA SER A 111 6.66 16.14 -9.59
C SER A 111 6.07 14.83 -10.08
N ALA A 112 5.34 14.87 -11.18
CA ALA A 112 4.74 13.69 -11.78
C ALA A 112 4.82 13.77 -13.32
N VAL A 113 4.95 12.61 -13.98
CA VAL A 113 4.93 12.50 -15.43
C VAL A 113 3.96 11.40 -15.86
N ASN A 114 3.28 11.62 -16.98
CA ASN A 114 2.61 10.56 -17.73
C ASN A 114 3.67 9.83 -18.56
N LEU A 115 3.84 8.53 -18.32
CA LEU A 115 4.91 7.70 -18.91
C LEU A 115 4.61 7.36 -20.38
N ASN A 116 4.57 8.38 -21.24
CA ASN A 116 4.22 8.26 -22.66
C ASN A 116 5.43 8.36 -23.62
N ASN A 117 6.65 8.47 -23.11
CA ASN A 117 7.86 8.45 -23.96
C ASN A 117 8.28 7.00 -24.26
N SER A 118 7.85 6.51 -25.42
CA SER A 118 8.10 5.12 -25.88
C SER A 118 9.59 4.76 -26.06
N SER A 119 10.49 5.74 -26.10
CA SER A 119 11.94 5.48 -26.15
C SER A 119 12.48 4.84 -24.88
N TYR A 120 11.75 4.97 -23.77
CA TYR A 120 12.07 4.38 -22.46
C TYR A 120 11.18 3.18 -22.09
N TRP A 121 10.41 2.67 -23.03
CA TRP A 121 9.68 1.43 -22.89
C TRP A 121 10.55 0.24 -23.33
N ARG A 122 10.21 -0.95 -22.90
CA ARG A 122 10.89 -2.17 -23.37
C ARG A 122 10.74 -2.36 -24.88
N THR A 123 9.62 -1.92 -25.42
CA THR A 123 9.28 -1.97 -26.86
C THR A 123 8.41 -0.78 -27.22
N PRO A 124 8.53 -0.22 -28.44
CA PRO A 124 7.70 0.89 -28.87
C PRO A 124 6.21 0.51 -29.02
N ASN A 125 5.91 -0.78 -29.14
CA ASN A 125 4.55 -1.32 -29.23
C ASN A 125 4.28 -2.23 -28.01
N PRO A 126 3.91 -1.68 -26.85
CA PRO A 126 3.67 -2.48 -25.65
C PRO A 126 2.43 -3.35 -25.80
N SER A 127 2.43 -4.51 -25.14
CA SER A 127 1.25 -5.35 -25.01
C SER A 127 0.14 -4.60 -24.30
N THR A 128 -1.08 -4.71 -24.77
CA THR A 128 -2.26 -4.09 -24.15
C THR A 128 -2.66 -4.75 -22.82
N THR A 129 -2.05 -5.86 -22.45
CA THR A 129 -2.37 -6.63 -21.24
C THR A 129 -1.20 -6.76 -20.27
N PHE A 130 0.00 -6.21 -20.59
CA PHE A 130 1.15 -6.33 -19.70
C PHE A 130 2.03 -5.08 -19.66
N HIS A 131 1.45 -3.93 -19.31
CA HIS A 131 2.19 -2.68 -19.13
C HIS A 131 3.23 -2.77 -18.00
N GLY A 132 3.02 -3.64 -17.01
CA GLY A 132 4.00 -3.95 -15.97
C GLY A 132 5.36 -4.32 -16.56
N ARG A 133 5.38 -5.20 -17.54
CA ARG A 133 6.58 -5.64 -18.28
C ARG A 133 7.09 -4.59 -19.25
N ASP A 134 6.22 -4.02 -20.07
CA ASP A 134 6.62 -3.28 -21.26
C ASP A 134 6.87 -1.80 -20.99
N ILE A 135 6.25 -1.24 -19.95
CA ILE A 135 6.36 0.17 -19.58
C ILE A 135 6.99 0.32 -18.19
N PHE A 136 6.33 -0.17 -17.14
CA PHE A 136 6.69 0.18 -15.78
C PHE A 136 8.03 -0.39 -15.32
N ALA A 137 8.33 -1.64 -15.65
CA ALA A 137 9.61 -2.26 -15.31
C ALA A 137 10.79 -1.55 -16.03
N ALA A 138 10.61 -1.22 -17.31
CA ALA A 138 11.62 -0.50 -18.08
C ALA A 138 11.86 0.90 -17.50
N VAL A 139 10.81 1.66 -17.23
CA VAL A 139 10.89 3.00 -16.63
C VAL A 139 11.57 2.97 -15.26
N ALA A 140 11.20 2.03 -14.38
CA ALA A 140 11.84 1.87 -13.08
C ALA A 140 13.35 1.58 -13.22
N ALA A 141 13.72 0.76 -14.21
CA ALA A 141 15.13 0.46 -14.48
C ALA A 141 15.89 1.68 -15.02
N TYR A 142 15.31 2.49 -15.91
CA TYR A 142 15.94 3.73 -16.37
C TYR A 142 16.11 4.77 -15.25
N LEU A 143 15.13 4.91 -14.35
CA LEU A 143 15.28 5.70 -13.13
C LEU A 143 16.45 5.20 -12.26
N ALA A 144 16.58 3.87 -12.12
CA ALA A 144 17.70 3.28 -11.40
C ALA A 144 19.07 3.53 -12.04
N GLN A 145 19.14 3.81 -13.34
CA GLN A 145 20.32 4.27 -14.05
C GLN A 145 20.57 5.78 -13.91
N GLY A 146 19.68 6.52 -13.22
CA GLY A 146 19.81 7.97 -13.06
C GLY A 146 19.20 8.79 -14.19
N VAL A 147 18.37 8.19 -15.06
CA VAL A 147 17.63 8.95 -16.06
C VAL A 147 16.64 9.88 -15.34
N PRO A 148 16.64 11.19 -15.61
CA PRO A 148 15.71 12.13 -14.99
C PRO A 148 14.26 11.78 -15.29
N LEU A 149 13.39 11.93 -14.28
CA LEU A 149 11.97 11.59 -14.38
C LEU A 149 11.27 12.32 -15.52
N GLU A 150 11.62 13.59 -15.72
CA GLU A 150 11.02 14.50 -16.71
C GLU A 150 11.26 14.07 -18.16
N ILE A 151 12.27 13.22 -18.40
CA ILE A 151 12.59 12.70 -19.76
C ILE A 151 11.71 11.47 -20.08
N LEU A 152 11.16 10.79 -19.07
CA LEU A 152 10.42 9.53 -19.22
C LEU A 152 8.99 9.73 -19.74
N GLY A 153 8.52 10.98 -19.82
CA GLY A 153 7.20 11.30 -20.33
C GLY A 153 6.82 12.76 -20.19
N GLU A 154 5.55 13.04 -20.42
CA GLU A 154 4.97 14.37 -20.31
C GLU A 154 4.75 14.75 -18.84
N ILE A 155 5.21 15.95 -18.44
CA ILE A 155 4.98 16.48 -17.09
C ILE A 155 3.47 16.72 -16.91
N ILE A 156 2.94 16.24 -15.80
CA ILE A 156 1.55 16.43 -15.41
C ILE A 156 1.45 17.14 -14.06
N ASP A 157 0.33 17.79 -13.82
CA ASP A 157 0.00 18.36 -12.53
C ASP A 157 -0.15 17.23 -11.49
N PRO A 158 0.62 17.22 -10.38
CA PRO A 158 0.48 16.25 -9.33
C PRO A 158 -0.93 16.17 -8.73
N ASP A 159 -1.67 17.28 -8.68
CA ASP A 159 -3.03 17.32 -8.17
C ASP A 159 -4.04 16.61 -9.10
N SER A 160 -3.63 16.30 -10.34
CA SER A 160 -4.43 15.52 -11.30
C SER A 160 -4.34 14.00 -11.10
N LEU A 161 -3.49 13.52 -10.17
CA LEU A 161 -3.32 12.10 -9.89
C LEU A 161 -4.58 11.50 -9.26
N GLN A 162 -4.93 10.29 -9.69
CA GLN A 162 -6.09 9.58 -9.16
C GLN A 162 -5.92 9.26 -7.67
N GLN A 163 -7.01 9.43 -6.92
CA GLN A 163 -7.07 9.14 -5.49
C GLN A 163 -8.08 8.03 -5.21
N LEU A 164 -7.74 7.11 -4.31
CA LEU A 164 -8.71 6.16 -3.75
C LEU A 164 -9.49 6.85 -2.62
N ALA A 165 -10.80 6.76 -2.69
CA ALA A 165 -11.67 7.22 -1.61
C ALA A 165 -11.52 6.27 -0.40
N ILE A 166 -10.89 6.76 0.67
CA ILE A 166 -10.78 6.03 1.93
C ILE A 166 -11.78 6.62 2.89
N ALA A 167 -12.59 5.75 3.49
CA ALA A 167 -13.55 6.17 4.52
C ALA A 167 -12.80 6.83 5.69
N VAL A 168 -13.27 7.99 6.10
CA VAL A 168 -12.75 8.70 7.27
C VAL A 168 -13.55 8.24 8.50
N PRO A 169 -12.90 7.95 9.64
CA PRO A 169 -13.62 7.62 10.87
C PRO A 169 -14.56 8.75 11.28
N GLN A 170 -15.79 8.40 11.65
CA GLN A 170 -16.73 9.35 12.24
C GLN A 170 -16.42 9.49 13.72
N ILE A 171 -16.27 10.74 14.19
CA ILE A 171 -15.88 11.03 15.57
C ILE A 171 -17.07 11.71 16.24
N GLU A 172 -17.54 11.11 17.33
CA GLU A 172 -18.55 11.65 18.25
C GLU A 172 -17.90 11.90 19.62
N GLU A 173 -18.60 12.48 20.58
CA GLU A 173 -18.02 12.89 21.86
C GLU A 173 -17.43 11.71 22.66
N ASP A 174 -18.13 10.55 22.66
CA ASP A 174 -17.79 9.38 23.47
C ASP A 174 -17.56 8.10 22.64
N LYS A 175 -17.56 8.23 21.32
CA LYS A 175 -17.32 7.10 20.43
C LYS A 175 -16.73 7.51 19.09
N MET A 176 -16.08 6.56 18.42
CA MET A 176 -15.61 6.67 17.06
C MET A 176 -16.11 5.48 16.26
N ARG A 177 -16.51 5.72 15.03
CA ARG A 177 -16.92 4.67 14.09
C ARG A 177 -15.97 4.66 12.91
N GLY A 178 -15.33 3.55 12.71
CA GLY A 178 -14.51 3.26 11.55
C GLY A 178 -14.99 1.99 10.85
N GLN A 179 -14.15 1.49 9.98
CA GLN A 179 -14.35 0.23 9.29
C GLN A 179 -13.04 -0.56 9.22
N ILE A 180 -13.15 -1.87 9.02
CA ILE A 180 -12.00 -2.73 8.73
C ILE A 180 -11.50 -2.36 7.33
N GLN A 181 -10.25 -1.88 7.23
CA GLN A 181 -9.64 -1.51 5.96
C GLN A 181 -8.71 -2.59 5.40
N TYR A 182 -8.21 -3.49 6.25
CA TYR A 182 -7.30 -4.56 5.86
C TYR A 182 -7.40 -5.75 6.81
N ILE A 183 -7.16 -6.94 6.31
CA ILE A 183 -7.06 -8.16 7.08
C ILE A 183 -5.72 -8.81 6.72
N ASP A 184 -4.87 -9.02 7.73
CA ASP A 184 -3.56 -9.61 7.49
C ASP A 184 -3.61 -11.14 7.33
N ILE A 185 -2.45 -11.74 7.05
CA ILE A 185 -2.34 -13.20 6.86
C ILE A 185 -2.73 -14.02 8.11
N PHE A 186 -2.64 -13.41 9.29
CA PHE A 186 -3.05 -14.06 10.56
C PHE A 186 -4.56 -13.95 10.80
N GLY A 187 -5.25 -13.11 10.03
CA GLY A 187 -6.66 -12.79 10.21
C GLY A 187 -6.91 -11.72 11.27
N ASN A 188 -5.93 -10.87 11.55
CA ASN A 188 -6.11 -9.69 12.36
C ASN A 188 -6.89 -8.65 11.56
N LEU A 189 -7.81 -7.97 12.24
CA LEU A 189 -8.69 -6.96 11.65
C LEU A 189 -8.09 -5.57 11.89
N ILE A 190 -7.60 -4.94 10.84
CA ILE A 190 -6.96 -3.63 10.90
C ILE A 190 -7.97 -2.58 10.45
N SER A 191 -8.26 -1.63 11.34
CA SER A 191 -9.23 -0.58 11.07
C SER A 191 -8.61 0.64 10.41
N ASN A 192 -9.45 1.55 9.92
CA ASN A 192 -9.05 2.87 9.46
C ASN A 192 -8.99 3.93 10.57
N ILE A 193 -9.10 3.52 11.86
CA ILE A 193 -8.97 4.42 13.02
C ILE A 193 -7.49 4.52 13.39
N PRO A 194 -6.84 5.67 13.16
CA PRO A 194 -5.42 5.84 13.45
C PRO A 194 -5.17 6.05 14.96
N ASP A 195 -3.97 5.73 15.39
CA ASP A 195 -3.51 5.79 16.77
C ASP A 195 -3.66 7.18 17.42
N TYR A 196 -3.33 8.25 16.67
CA TYR A 196 -3.39 9.63 17.18
C TYR A 196 -4.80 10.06 17.67
N LEU A 197 -5.85 9.41 17.15
CA LEU A 197 -7.22 9.64 17.63
C LEU A 197 -7.49 9.00 18.99
N LEU A 198 -6.69 8.01 19.38
CA LEU A 198 -6.85 7.19 20.59
C LEU A 198 -5.80 7.48 21.67
N GLU A 199 -4.76 8.26 21.32
CA GLU A 199 -3.65 8.59 22.20
C GLU A 199 -4.14 9.31 23.47
N GLY A 200 -3.66 8.86 24.64
CA GLY A 200 -4.00 9.42 25.94
C GLY A 200 -5.43 9.15 26.42
N LYS A 201 -6.19 8.33 25.71
CA LYS A 201 -7.57 7.98 26.05
C LYS A 201 -7.66 6.54 26.57
N ASN A 202 -8.58 6.30 27.51
CA ASN A 202 -9.05 4.96 27.81
C ASN A 202 -10.16 4.61 26.82
N TRP A 203 -10.04 3.47 26.18
CA TRP A 203 -11.00 3.08 25.15
C TRP A 203 -11.19 1.56 25.10
N SER A 204 -12.29 1.15 24.54
CA SER A 204 -12.62 -0.25 24.25
C SER A 204 -13.24 -0.36 22.86
N VAL A 205 -13.19 -1.54 22.27
CA VAL A 205 -13.82 -1.79 20.97
C VAL A 205 -15.15 -2.47 21.18
N GLN A 206 -16.19 -1.94 20.54
CA GLN A 206 -17.49 -2.59 20.48
C GLN A 206 -17.70 -3.23 19.10
N LEU A 207 -17.94 -4.55 19.10
CA LEU A 207 -18.31 -5.34 17.93
C LEU A 207 -19.63 -6.05 18.20
N GLY A 208 -20.73 -5.47 17.70
CA GLY A 208 -22.07 -5.92 18.05
C GLY A 208 -22.32 -5.88 19.58
N PRO A 209 -22.72 -6.97 20.22
CA PRO A 209 -22.93 -7.01 21.67
C PRO A 209 -21.64 -7.18 22.49
N LYS A 210 -20.51 -7.48 21.85
CA LYS A 210 -19.24 -7.73 22.54
C LYS A 210 -18.47 -6.43 22.75
N ILE A 211 -17.96 -6.25 23.97
CA ILE A 211 -16.98 -5.23 24.32
C ILE A 211 -15.63 -5.91 24.45
N ILE A 212 -14.66 -5.46 23.67
CA ILE A 212 -13.31 -6.01 23.63
C ILE A 212 -12.41 -5.03 24.38
N PRO A 213 -11.76 -5.48 25.47
CA PRO A 213 -10.87 -4.63 26.24
C PRO A 213 -9.60 -4.31 25.47
N THR A 214 -9.08 -3.12 25.69
CA THR A 214 -7.78 -2.70 25.18
C THR A 214 -6.66 -3.32 26.00
N LYS A 215 -5.62 -3.74 25.31
CA LYS A 215 -4.37 -4.29 25.89
C LYS A 215 -3.17 -3.72 25.13
N ASN A 216 -1.96 -4.12 25.51
CA ASN A 216 -0.74 -3.68 24.81
C ASN A 216 -0.32 -4.66 23.72
N THR A 217 -0.64 -5.97 23.87
CA THR A 217 -0.21 -6.99 22.92
C THR A 217 -1.09 -8.23 22.99
N TYR A 218 -0.87 -9.16 22.06
CA TYR A 218 -1.59 -10.43 21.94
C TYR A 218 -1.54 -11.28 23.24
N SER A 219 -0.37 -11.34 23.88
CA SER A 219 -0.12 -12.18 25.06
C SER A 219 -0.77 -11.68 26.36
N ASP A 220 -1.37 -10.49 26.35
CA ASP A 220 -2.06 -9.93 27.52
C ASP A 220 -3.44 -10.59 27.76
N VAL A 221 -3.86 -11.48 26.87
CA VAL A 221 -5.05 -12.31 26.99
C VAL A 221 -4.70 -13.78 26.79
N PRO A 222 -5.47 -14.74 27.35
CA PRO A 222 -5.29 -16.16 27.10
C PRO A 222 -5.36 -16.52 25.60
N SER A 223 -4.75 -17.66 25.23
CA SER A 223 -4.87 -18.20 23.88
C SER A 223 -6.33 -18.44 23.49
N GLY A 224 -6.72 -18.01 22.29
CA GLY A 224 -8.08 -18.06 21.77
C GLY A 224 -8.95 -16.86 22.13
N GLU A 225 -8.49 -15.94 22.99
CA GLU A 225 -9.25 -14.77 23.37
C GLU A 225 -8.99 -13.57 22.44
N ILE A 226 -10.01 -12.73 22.28
CA ILE A 226 -10.01 -11.54 21.46
C ILE A 226 -9.37 -10.38 22.24
N VAL A 227 -8.59 -9.57 21.55
CA VAL A 227 -7.90 -8.40 22.10
C VAL A 227 -7.91 -7.26 21.09
N ALA A 228 -7.92 -6.01 21.58
CA ALA A 228 -7.75 -4.81 20.78
C ALA A 228 -6.55 -4.00 21.27
N PHE A 229 -5.78 -3.45 20.34
CA PHE A 229 -4.58 -2.63 20.63
C PHE A 229 -4.23 -1.75 19.42
N ILE A 230 -3.22 -0.90 19.58
CA ILE A 230 -2.62 -0.17 18.46
C ILE A 230 -1.57 -1.08 17.82
N GLY A 231 -1.84 -1.48 16.59
CA GLY A 231 -0.93 -2.31 15.80
C GLY A 231 0.32 -1.55 15.32
N SER A 232 1.34 -2.27 14.87
CA SER A 232 2.61 -1.69 14.38
C SER A 232 2.46 -0.80 13.14
N HIS A 233 1.32 -0.84 12.50
CA HIS A 233 0.95 0.01 11.36
C HIS A 233 0.35 1.38 11.78
N GLY A 234 0.32 1.71 13.10
CA GLY A 234 -0.18 2.99 13.59
C GLY A 234 -1.72 3.13 13.56
N GLY A 235 -2.45 2.01 13.70
CA GLY A 235 -3.91 2.02 13.73
C GLY A 235 -4.49 0.97 14.67
N LEU A 236 -5.78 1.12 14.98
CA LEU A 236 -6.50 0.15 15.79
C LEU A 236 -6.56 -1.22 15.11
N GLU A 237 -6.14 -2.24 15.85
CA GLU A 237 -6.17 -3.64 15.46
C GLU A 237 -7.02 -4.46 16.43
N VAL A 238 -7.81 -5.39 15.89
CA VAL A 238 -8.50 -6.43 16.67
C VAL A 238 -7.95 -7.78 16.25
N ALA A 239 -7.46 -8.54 17.23
CA ALA A 239 -6.78 -9.80 17.01
C ALA A 239 -7.31 -10.88 17.96
N VAL A 240 -6.87 -12.12 17.71
CA VAL A 240 -7.08 -13.25 18.64
C VAL A 240 -5.70 -13.82 18.97
N ASN A 241 -5.41 -13.93 20.25
CA ASN A 241 -4.17 -14.57 20.68
C ASN A 241 -4.11 -16.03 20.19
N SER A 242 -3.13 -16.36 19.35
CA SER A 242 -2.96 -17.67 18.71
C SER A 242 -4.16 -18.11 17.84
N GLY A 243 -4.88 -17.16 17.24
CA GLY A 243 -6.06 -17.43 16.42
C GLY A 243 -6.28 -16.37 15.33
N SER A 244 -7.47 -16.39 14.72
CA SER A 244 -7.88 -15.45 13.69
C SER A 244 -9.14 -14.70 14.12
N ALA A 245 -9.03 -13.39 14.27
CA ALA A 245 -10.16 -12.52 14.60
C ALA A 245 -11.21 -12.52 13.48
N GLN A 246 -10.77 -12.53 12.23
CA GLN A 246 -11.65 -12.64 11.07
C GLN A 246 -12.57 -13.85 11.15
N LYS A 247 -11.99 -15.04 11.42
CA LYS A 247 -12.74 -16.29 11.47
C LYS A 247 -13.66 -16.35 12.68
N GLN A 248 -13.18 -15.87 13.84
CA GLN A 248 -13.93 -15.96 15.10
C GLN A 248 -15.08 -14.94 15.18
N LEU A 249 -14.93 -13.79 14.54
CA LEU A 249 -15.91 -12.71 14.55
C LEU A 249 -16.77 -12.70 13.27
N HIS A 250 -16.37 -13.45 12.24
CA HIS A 250 -17.03 -13.47 10.90
C HIS A 250 -17.11 -12.08 10.26
N LEU A 251 -16.04 -11.27 10.43
CA LEU A 251 -15.96 -9.92 9.90
C LEU A 251 -15.07 -9.86 8.65
N ASN A 252 -15.37 -8.90 7.77
CA ASN A 252 -14.72 -8.70 6.50
C ASN A 252 -14.27 -7.25 6.32
N ILE A 253 -13.48 -6.97 5.28
CA ILE A 253 -13.13 -5.61 4.88
C ILE A 253 -14.42 -4.83 4.60
N GLY A 254 -14.51 -3.60 5.12
CA GLY A 254 -15.68 -2.73 5.03
C GLY A 254 -16.65 -2.84 6.20
N ASP A 255 -16.58 -3.90 7.01
CA ASP A 255 -17.42 -4.02 8.19
C ASP A 255 -17.09 -2.95 9.23
N ALA A 256 -18.14 -2.46 9.91
CA ALA A 256 -18.00 -1.39 10.88
C ALA A 256 -17.29 -1.84 12.16
N ILE A 257 -16.48 -0.96 12.71
CA ILE A 257 -15.86 -1.07 14.02
C ILE A 257 -16.17 0.17 14.85
N GLU A 258 -16.65 0.01 16.08
CA GLU A 258 -16.93 1.11 16.99
C GLU A 258 -15.94 1.10 18.15
N VAL A 259 -15.37 2.26 18.44
CA VAL A 259 -14.56 2.50 19.64
C VAL A 259 -15.38 3.33 20.61
N ARG A 260 -15.44 2.92 21.85
CA ARG A 260 -15.99 3.68 22.97
C ARG A 260 -14.84 4.34 23.73
N ILE A 261 -15.00 5.62 24.03
CA ILE A 261 -14.06 6.39 24.84
C ILE A 261 -14.62 6.44 26.25
N ASP A 262 -13.86 5.92 27.22
CA ASP A 262 -14.25 6.01 28.62
C ASP A 262 -14.09 7.45 29.10
N ARG A 263 -15.15 8.04 29.62
CA ARG A 263 -15.05 9.37 30.26
C ARG A 263 -14.19 9.20 31.53
N SER A 264 -13.07 9.88 31.57
CA SER A 264 -12.28 10.02 32.81
C SER A 264 -13.21 10.59 33.88
N GLN A 265 -13.40 9.82 34.98
CA GLN A 265 -14.09 10.32 36.18
C GLN A 265 -13.29 11.42 36.84
#